data_66354ea4688acc941bccc1dc4cbb6421
#
_entry.id   66354ea4688acc941bccc1dc4cbb6421
#
_cell.length_a   1.000
_cell.length_b   1.000
_cell.length_c   1.000
_cell.angle_alpha   90.00
_cell.angle_beta   90.00
_cell.angle_gamma   90.00
#
_symmetry.space_group_name_H-M   'P 1'
#
loop_
_entity.id
_entity.type
_entity.pdbx_description
1 polymer ?
#
loop_
_entity_poly.entity_id
_entity_poly.type
_entity_poly.pdbx_seq_one_letter_code
_entity_poly.pdbx_strand_id
1 'polypeptide(L)'
;MLIRRQTIHAHLVTSFTGIVGLLLVIALTIALIWFASFQRAALNEDLRTYAVNVAAHSGLAAERKDGMLLKQNLAVLASTRNVRWAMIIQGKQLLAEYGQLPKDLDVIRNRSDQATESALRAKNMIATQEIFHQGRPVGTVLIGGDTTPLYREFFSVAM
;
A
#
# COMPACT_ATOMS: atom_id res chain seq x y z
N MET A 1 -24.73 -37.58 -49.12
CA MET A 1 -24.58 -36.10 -49.09
C MET A 1 -24.82 -35.49 -47.68
N LEU A 2 -25.19 -36.27 -46.67
CA LEU A 2 -25.50 -35.82 -45.28
C LEU A 2 -24.26 -35.66 -44.37
N ILE A 3 -23.18 -36.40 -44.63
CA ILE A 3 -21.98 -36.40 -43.75
C ILE A 3 -21.20 -35.07 -43.78
N ARG A 4 -21.27 -34.33 -44.87
CA ARG A 4 -20.54 -33.08 -45.04
C ARG A 4 -21.12 -31.89 -44.27
N ARG A 5 -22.42 -31.94 -43.91
CA ARG A 5 -23.08 -30.86 -43.15
C ARG A 5 -22.74 -30.94 -41.65
N GLN A 6 -22.57 -32.12 -41.09
CA GLN A 6 -22.26 -32.30 -39.66
C GLN A 6 -20.85 -31.80 -39.32
N THR A 7 -19.87 -31.96 -40.22
CA THR A 7 -18.50 -31.45 -40.02
C THR A 7 -18.43 -29.90 -40.00
N ILE A 8 -19.21 -29.23 -40.82
CA ILE A 8 -19.21 -27.75 -40.90
C ILE A 8 -19.82 -27.17 -39.61
N HIS A 9 -20.91 -27.72 -39.12
CA HIS A 9 -21.51 -27.28 -37.84
C HIS A 9 -20.57 -27.52 -36.65
N ALA A 10 -19.90 -28.66 -36.59
CA ALA A 10 -18.95 -28.95 -35.53
C ALA A 10 -17.78 -27.98 -35.53
N HIS A 11 -17.20 -27.66 -36.70
CA HIS A 11 -16.12 -26.65 -36.78
C HIS A 11 -16.56 -25.24 -36.42
N LEU A 12 -17.77 -24.82 -36.84
CA LEU A 12 -18.33 -23.54 -36.49
C LEU A 12 -18.56 -23.39 -34.97
N VAL A 13 -19.15 -24.40 -34.33
CA VAL A 13 -19.39 -24.39 -32.89
C VAL A 13 -18.07 -24.39 -32.12
N THR A 14 -17.08 -25.21 -32.53
CA THR A 14 -15.77 -25.23 -31.85
C THR A 14 -15.02 -23.93 -31.99
N SER A 15 -15.03 -23.32 -33.19
CA SER A 15 -14.39 -22.00 -33.39
C SER A 15 -15.08 -20.89 -32.61
N PHE A 16 -16.41 -20.87 -32.56
CA PHE A 16 -17.17 -19.89 -31.81
C PHE A 16 -16.92 -20.04 -30.31
N THR A 17 -16.94 -21.27 -29.78
CA THR A 17 -16.66 -21.55 -28.37
C THR A 17 -15.21 -21.14 -28.00
N GLY A 18 -14.25 -21.38 -28.90
CA GLY A 18 -12.86 -20.98 -28.71
C GLY A 18 -12.69 -19.45 -28.63
N ILE A 19 -13.37 -18.72 -29.53
CA ILE A 19 -13.32 -17.25 -29.54
C ILE A 19 -13.96 -16.66 -28.26
N VAL A 20 -15.13 -17.19 -27.89
CA VAL A 20 -15.83 -16.74 -26.67
C VAL A 20 -14.99 -17.07 -25.42
N GLY A 21 -14.38 -18.24 -25.36
CA GLY A 21 -13.48 -18.62 -24.28
C GLY A 21 -12.27 -17.69 -24.15
N LEU A 22 -11.65 -17.36 -25.30
CA LEU A 22 -10.52 -16.43 -25.34
C LEU A 22 -10.91 -15.02 -24.85
N LEU A 23 -12.06 -14.51 -25.32
CA LEU A 23 -12.57 -13.22 -24.89
C LEU A 23 -12.86 -13.18 -23.39
N LEU A 24 -13.39 -14.26 -22.83
CA LEU A 24 -13.67 -14.40 -21.40
C LEU A 24 -12.38 -14.36 -20.57
N VAL A 25 -11.34 -15.06 -21.02
CA VAL A 25 -10.02 -15.05 -20.36
C VAL A 25 -9.41 -13.64 -20.38
N ILE A 26 -9.48 -12.95 -21.52
CA ILE A 26 -8.97 -11.58 -21.65
C ILE A 26 -9.74 -10.64 -20.71
N ALA A 27 -11.08 -10.70 -20.70
CA ALA A 27 -11.92 -9.89 -19.85
C ALA A 27 -11.62 -10.13 -18.35
N LEU A 28 -11.46 -11.40 -17.96
CA LEU A 28 -11.11 -11.76 -16.58
C LEU A 28 -9.73 -11.21 -16.19
N THR A 29 -8.76 -11.30 -17.08
CA THR A 29 -7.40 -10.79 -16.83
C THR A 29 -7.40 -9.28 -16.62
N ILE A 30 -8.13 -8.54 -17.49
CA ILE A 30 -8.29 -7.09 -17.37
C ILE A 30 -8.98 -6.74 -16.04
N ALA A 31 -10.05 -7.45 -15.69
CA ALA A 31 -10.77 -7.24 -14.43
C ALA A 31 -9.89 -7.46 -13.20
N LEU A 32 -9.04 -8.49 -13.20
CA LEU A 32 -8.09 -8.77 -12.11
C LEU A 32 -7.04 -7.67 -11.97
N ILE A 33 -6.48 -7.19 -13.09
CA ILE A 33 -5.49 -6.09 -13.07
C ILE A 33 -6.14 -4.81 -12.52
N TRP A 34 -7.34 -4.51 -12.97
CA TRP A 34 -8.08 -3.32 -12.54
C TRP A 34 -8.43 -3.37 -11.05
N PHE A 35 -8.89 -4.53 -10.59
CA PHE A 35 -9.18 -4.77 -9.18
C PHE A 35 -7.94 -4.62 -8.28
N ALA A 36 -6.80 -5.19 -8.69
CA ALA A 36 -5.54 -5.05 -7.96
C ALA A 36 -5.08 -3.58 -7.86
N SER A 37 -5.26 -2.80 -8.93
CA SER A 37 -4.93 -1.37 -8.97
C SER A 37 -5.82 -0.57 -8.03
N PHE A 38 -7.11 -0.86 -8.00
CA PHE A 38 -8.09 -0.20 -7.14
C PHE A 38 -7.80 -0.44 -5.66
N GLN A 39 -7.50 -1.68 -5.28
CA GLN A 39 -7.14 -2.04 -3.91
C GLN A 39 -5.89 -1.31 -3.41
N ARG A 40 -4.87 -1.14 -4.27
CA ARG A 40 -3.65 -0.39 -3.93
C ARG A 40 -3.96 1.10 -3.71
N ALA A 41 -4.82 1.68 -4.54
CA ALA A 41 -5.20 3.08 -4.39
C ALA A 41 -5.95 3.34 -3.08
N ALA A 42 -6.89 2.47 -2.72
CA ALA A 42 -7.64 2.55 -1.47
C ALA A 42 -6.71 2.45 -0.24
N LEU A 43 -5.78 1.48 -0.24
CA LEU A 43 -4.82 1.32 0.86
C LEU A 43 -3.91 2.55 1.02
N ASN A 44 -3.48 3.14 -0.08
CA ASN A 44 -2.62 4.33 -0.03
C ASN A 44 -3.36 5.54 0.56
N GLU A 45 -4.64 5.70 0.26
CA GLU A 45 -5.47 6.77 0.82
C GLU A 45 -5.71 6.57 2.31
N ASP A 46 -5.95 5.32 2.76
CA ASP A 46 -6.05 4.99 4.16
C ASP A 46 -4.77 5.36 4.93
N LEU A 47 -3.61 4.93 4.43
CA LEU A 47 -2.32 5.24 5.06
C LEU A 47 -2.07 6.75 5.13
N ARG A 48 -2.46 7.49 4.09
CA ARG A 48 -2.35 8.94 4.08
C ARG A 48 -3.24 9.59 5.14
N THR A 49 -4.46 9.12 5.27
CA THR A 49 -5.40 9.61 6.29
C THR A 49 -4.86 9.37 7.70
N TYR A 50 -4.28 8.20 7.95
CA TYR A 50 -3.63 7.92 9.25
C TYR A 50 -2.40 8.82 9.48
N ALA A 51 -1.58 9.04 8.46
CA ALA A 51 -0.43 9.93 8.58
C ALA A 51 -0.84 11.37 8.92
N VAL A 52 -1.89 11.89 8.29
CA VAL A 52 -2.45 13.22 8.58
C VAL A 52 -2.97 13.28 10.01
N ASN A 53 -3.72 12.28 10.46
CA ASN A 53 -4.26 12.24 11.82
C ASN A 53 -3.16 12.19 12.89
N VAL A 54 -2.15 11.33 12.70
CA VAL A 54 -1.01 11.26 13.62
C VAL A 54 -0.22 12.58 13.61
N ALA A 55 0.03 13.16 12.44
CA ALA A 55 0.72 14.43 12.33
C ALA A 55 -0.01 15.57 13.07
N ALA A 56 -1.34 15.65 12.92
CA ALA A 56 -2.16 16.67 13.57
C ALA A 56 -2.08 16.62 15.10
N HIS A 57 -1.99 15.42 15.69
CA HIS A 57 -1.93 15.22 17.14
C HIS A 57 -0.51 15.23 17.70
N SER A 58 0.50 15.17 16.85
CA SER A 58 1.90 15.02 17.28
C SER A 58 2.69 16.34 17.29
N GLY A 59 2.11 17.47 16.87
CA GLY A 59 2.80 18.73 16.71
C GLY A 59 3.52 19.22 17.98
N LEU A 60 2.81 19.33 19.10
CA LEU A 60 3.38 19.78 20.37
C LEU A 60 4.40 18.79 20.95
N ALA A 61 4.11 17.47 20.81
CA ALA A 61 5.00 16.43 21.30
C ALA A 61 6.31 16.37 20.49
N ALA A 62 6.23 16.57 19.17
CA ALA A 62 7.40 16.63 18.31
C ALA A 62 8.28 17.85 18.60
N GLU A 63 7.69 19.03 18.84
CA GLU A 63 8.43 20.24 19.22
C GLU A 63 9.19 20.05 20.53
N ARG A 64 8.53 19.42 21.54
CA ARG A 64 9.13 19.14 22.84
C ARG A 64 10.03 17.92 22.87
N LYS A 65 10.12 17.17 21.74
CA LYS A 65 10.83 15.88 21.63
C LYS A 65 10.36 14.85 22.67
N ASP A 66 9.08 14.90 23.04
CA ASP A 66 8.48 13.96 23.98
C ASP A 66 8.23 12.61 23.30
N GLY A 67 9.25 11.76 23.33
CA GLY A 67 9.18 10.44 22.71
C GLY A 67 8.11 9.51 23.31
N MET A 68 7.73 9.72 24.58
CA MET A 68 6.70 8.91 25.23
C MET A 68 5.32 9.25 24.68
N LEU A 69 5.00 10.53 24.57
CA LEU A 69 3.73 10.99 24.01
C LEU A 69 3.63 10.68 22.52
N LEU A 70 4.75 10.79 21.77
CA LEU A 70 4.79 10.40 20.36
C LEU A 70 4.57 8.90 20.16
N LYS A 71 5.14 8.03 21.02
CA LYS A 71 4.86 6.58 20.99
C LYS A 71 3.40 6.29 21.30
N GLN A 72 2.79 7.02 22.22
CA GLN A 72 1.37 6.87 22.54
C GLN A 72 0.50 7.27 21.34
N ASN A 73 0.83 8.35 20.64
CA ASN A 73 0.13 8.76 19.42
C ASN A 73 0.26 7.72 18.31
N LEU A 74 1.43 7.09 18.16
CA LEU A 74 1.63 6.00 17.21
C LEU A 74 0.91 4.70 17.64
N ALA A 75 0.70 4.47 18.93
CA ALA A 75 0.02 3.27 19.44
C ALA A 75 -1.44 3.16 18.97
N VAL A 76 -2.07 4.28 18.60
CA VAL A 76 -3.41 4.28 17.99
C VAL A 76 -3.42 3.47 16.69
N LEU A 77 -2.29 3.41 15.98
CA LEU A 77 -2.14 2.64 14.74
C LEU A 77 -2.15 1.12 14.99
N ALA A 78 -1.96 0.65 16.24
CA ALA A 78 -2.00 -0.77 16.60
C ALA A 78 -3.36 -1.43 16.32
N SER A 79 -4.44 -0.65 16.33
CA SER A 79 -5.79 -1.12 16.00
C SER A 79 -6.01 -1.27 14.48
N THR A 80 -5.07 -0.80 13.66
CA THR A 80 -5.21 -0.72 12.21
C THR A 80 -4.52 -1.89 11.54
N ARG A 81 -5.29 -2.76 10.85
CA ARG A 81 -4.77 -3.98 10.20
C ARG A 81 -3.77 -3.72 9.07
N ASN A 82 -3.85 -2.53 8.47
CA ASN A 82 -3.10 -2.19 7.26
C ASN A 82 -1.76 -1.52 7.55
N VAL A 83 -1.49 -1.12 8.81
CA VAL A 83 -0.24 -0.47 9.19
C VAL A 83 0.72 -1.50 9.75
N ARG A 84 1.89 -1.65 9.14
CA ARG A 84 2.94 -2.55 9.59
C ARG A 84 3.96 -1.87 10.48
N TRP A 85 4.27 -0.63 10.15
CA TRP A 85 5.21 0.18 10.91
C TRP A 85 4.90 1.67 10.73
N ALA A 86 5.32 2.46 11.68
CA ALA A 86 5.27 3.91 11.60
C ALA A 86 6.46 4.51 12.35
N MET A 87 6.92 5.68 11.92
CA MET A 87 7.97 6.42 12.61
C MET A 87 7.76 7.92 12.51
N ILE A 88 8.28 8.62 13.50
CA ILE A 88 8.32 10.08 13.54
C ILE A 88 9.78 10.50 13.59
N ILE A 89 10.18 11.34 12.64
CA ILE A 89 11.54 11.87 12.52
C ILE A 89 11.53 13.40 12.57
N GLN A 90 12.59 13.98 13.14
CA GLN A 90 12.88 15.39 13.10
C GLN A 90 14.29 15.59 12.54
N GLY A 91 14.38 16.04 11.29
CA GLY A 91 15.66 16.03 10.57
C GLY A 91 16.21 14.61 10.44
N LYS A 92 17.36 14.33 11.06
CA LYS A 92 18.01 13.02 11.10
C LYS A 92 17.72 12.23 12.38
N GLN A 93 16.99 12.79 13.34
CA GLN A 93 16.72 12.17 14.63
C GLN A 93 15.40 11.43 14.58
N LEU A 94 15.42 10.13 14.93
CA LEU A 94 14.23 9.34 15.18
C LEU A 94 13.66 9.72 16.57
N LEU A 95 12.43 10.20 16.61
CA LEU A 95 11.76 10.60 17.86
C LEU A 95 10.91 9.46 18.43
N ALA A 96 10.20 8.73 17.58
CA ALA A 96 9.36 7.60 17.97
C ALA A 96 9.21 6.60 16.82
N GLU A 97 8.99 5.33 17.19
CA GLU A 97 8.76 4.24 16.24
C GLU A 97 7.68 3.30 16.73
N TYR A 98 7.01 2.64 15.77
CA TYR A 98 5.99 1.64 16.00
C TYR A 98 6.12 0.51 14.97
N GLY A 99 6.01 -0.75 15.42
CA GLY A 99 6.04 -1.93 14.55
C GLY A 99 7.46 -2.36 14.15
N GLN A 100 7.53 -3.20 13.13
CA GLN A 100 8.81 -3.71 12.61
C GLN A 100 9.27 -2.86 11.43
N LEU A 101 10.24 -2.00 11.68
CA LEU A 101 10.85 -1.19 10.62
C LEU A 101 11.58 -2.09 9.62
N PRO A 102 11.43 -1.85 8.30
CA PRO A 102 12.23 -2.55 7.30
C PRO A 102 13.71 -2.21 7.48
N LYS A 103 14.59 -3.20 7.29
CA LYS A 103 16.05 -3.03 7.42
C LYS A 103 16.63 -1.97 6.48
N ASP A 104 15.96 -1.74 5.36
CA ASP A 104 16.36 -0.74 4.35
C ASP A 104 16.08 0.71 4.80
N LEU A 105 15.34 0.91 5.89
CA LEU A 105 15.07 2.26 6.44
C LEU A 105 16.29 2.93 7.07
N ASP A 106 17.31 2.17 7.48
CA ASP A 106 18.59 2.76 7.91
C ASP A 106 19.25 3.56 6.77
N VAL A 107 18.96 3.21 5.52
CA VAL A 107 19.40 3.93 4.32
C VAL A 107 18.67 5.26 4.20
N ILE A 108 17.38 5.32 4.55
CA ILE A 108 16.58 6.58 4.54
C ILE A 108 17.06 7.54 5.62
N ARG A 109 17.38 7.01 6.79
CA ARG A 109 17.90 7.80 7.90
C ARG A 109 19.21 8.50 7.58
N ASN A 110 20.05 7.88 6.74
CA ASN A 110 21.37 8.41 6.37
C ASN A 110 21.41 9.20 5.05
N ARG A 111 20.40 9.07 4.19
CA ARG A 111 20.31 9.77 2.89
C ARG A 111 19.02 10.55 2.79
N SER A 112 19.12 11.85 2.92
CA SER A 112 18.02 12.80 2.67
C SER A 112 17.74 13.02 1.16
N ASP A 113 18.09 12.06 0.29
CA ASP A 113 17.90 12.19 -1.14
C ASP A 113 16.47 11.77 -1.55
N GLN A 114 15.75 12.68 -2.18
CA GLN A 114 14.40 12.47 -2.74
C GLN A 114 14.28 11.22 -3.62
N ALA A 115 15.37 10.80 -4.27
CA ALA A 115 15.40 9.59 -5.11
C ALA A 115 15.21 8.30 -4.29
N THR A 116 15.76 8.23 -3.07
CA THR A 116 15.64 7.07 -2.19
C THR A 116 14.22 6.97 -1.61
N GLU A 117 13.64 8.12 -1.27
CA GLU A 117 12.24 8.19 -0.80
C GLU A 117 11.27 7.72 -1.88
N SER A 118 11.49 8.12 -3.13
CA SER A 118 10.66 7.71 -4.27
C SER A 118 10.78 6.22 -4.56
N ALA A 119 11.97 5.63 -4.46
CA ALA A 119 12.20 4.20 -4.67
C ALA A 119 11.54 3.34 -3.59
N LEU A 120 11.54 3.81 -2.34
CA LEU A 120 10.89 3.13 -1.23
C LEU A 120 9.37 3.25 -1.29
N ARG A 121 8.86 4.40 -1.71
CA ARG A 121 7.43 4.59 -1.99
C ARG A 121 6.92 3.63 -3.07
N ALA A 122 7.73 3.34 -4.09
CA ALA A 122 7.37 2.43 -5.17
C ALA A 122 7.34 0.96 -4.73
N LYS A 123 8.22 0.55 -3.82
CA LYS A 123 8.35 -0.85 -3.36
C LYS A 123 7.47 -1.16 -2.14
N ASN A 124 7.36 -0.22 -1.21
CA ASN A 124 6.54 -0.34 -0.01
C ASN A 124 5.53 0.80 -0.05
N MET A 125 4.26 0.54 0.23
CA MET A 125 3.28 1.61 0.37
C MET A 125 3.65 2.44 1.60
N ILE A 126 4.23 3.61 1.36
CA ILE A 126 4.66 4.54 2.41
C ILE A 126 3.91 5.85 2.25
N ALA A 127 3.17 6.23 3.29
CA ALA A 127 2.60 7.55 3.41
C ALA A 127 3.53 8.43 4.25
N THR A 128 3.80 9.62 3.75
CA THR A 128 4.64 10.62 4.42
C THR A 128 3.82 11.88 4.66
N GLN A 129 3.86 12.42 5.88
CA GLN A 129 3.19 13.65 6.23
C GLN A 129 4.06 14.52 7.14
N GLU A 130 4.19 15.80 6.81
CA GLU A 130 4.86 16.76 7.66
C GLU A 130 4.02 17.08 8.89
N ILE A 131 4.69 17.19 10.04
CA ILE A 131 4.09 17.62 11.31
C ILE A 131 4.30 19.12 11.45
N PHE A 132 3.21 19.86 11.59
CA PHE A 132 3.25 21.30 11.83
C PHE A 132 2.85 21.63 13.26
N HIS A 133 3.55 22.57 13.87
CA HIS A 133 3.15 23.22 15.11
C HIS A 133 3.27 24.73 14.97
N GLN A 134 2.15 25.45 15.22
CA GLN A 134 2.07 26.91 15.07
C GLN A 134 2.56 27.41 13.68
N GLY A 135 2.25 26.66 12.60
CA GLY A 135 2.63 26.96 11.23
C GLY A 135 4.09 26.67 10.87
N ARG A 136 4.87 26.05 11.75
CA ARG A 136 6.26 25.65 11.51
C ARG A 136 6.36 24.13 11.38
N PRO A 137 7.12 23.60 10.43
CA PRO A 137 7.37 22.18 10.33
C PRO A 137 8.29 21.74 11.49
N VAL A 138 7.82 20.82 12.32
CA VAL A 138 8.53 20.31 13.51
C VAL A 138 8.96 18.87 13.39
N GLY A 139 8.55 18.18 12.34
CA GLY A 139 8.92 16.78 12.08
C GLY A 139 8.17 16.19 10.91
N THR A 140 8.36 14.89 10.69
CA THR A 140 7.72 14.14 9.63
C THR A 140 7.27 12.79 10.15
N VAL A 141 6.03 12.41 9.84
CA VAL A 141 5.49 11.07 10.08
C VAL A 141 5.67 10.25 8.81
N LEU A 142 6.17 9.03 8.95
CA LEU A 142 6.18 8.02 7.90
C LEU A 142 5.40 6.82 8.39
N ILE A 143 4.48 6.31 7.55
CA ILE A 143 3.66 5.13 7.84
C ILE A 143 3.81 4.16 6.67
N GLY A 144 4.18 2.93 6.96
CA GLY A 144 4.29 1.87 5.97
C GLY A 144 3.21 0.82 6.13
N GLY A 145 2.55 0.49 5.02
CA GLY A 145 1.56 -0.57 4.90
C GLY A 145 2.13 -1.85 4.32
N ASP A 146 1.44 -2.96 4.55
CA ASP A 146 1.76 -4.26 3.97
C ASP A 146 0.68 -4.68 2.97
N THR A 147 1.11 -5.06 1.78
CA THR A 147 0.24 -5.65 0.75
C THR A 147 0.14 -7.18 0.87
N THR A 148 0.94 -7.81 1.72
CA THR A 148 1.01 -9.28 1.88
C THR A 148 -0.33 -9.91 2.30
N PRO A 149 -1.14 -9.32 3.18
CA PRO A 149 -2.44 -9.88 3.55
C PRO A 149 -3.39 -10.03 2.36
N LEU A 150 -3.35 -9.06 1.43
CA LEU A 150 -4.22 -9.06 0.24
C LEU A 150 -3.96 -10.28 -0.67
N TYR A 151 -2.70 -10.69 -0.81
CA TYR A 151 -2.36 -11.87 -1.60
C TYR A 151 -2.69 -13.18 -0.88
N ARG A 152 -2.61 -13.24 0.45
CA ARG A 152 -2.92 -14.45 1.21
C ARG A 152 -4.40 -14.82 1.16
N GLU A 153 -5.28 -13.84 1.26
CA GLU A 153 -6.73 -14.09 1.15
C GLU A 153 -7.11 -14.59 -0.25
N PHE A 154 -6.47 -14.07 -1.31
CA PHE A 154 -6.71 -14.54 -2.68
C PHE A 154 -6.32 -16.00 -2.90
N PHE A 155 -5.21 -16.46 -2.35
CA PHE A 155 -4.76 -17.85 -2.49
C PHE A 155 -5.50 -18.82 -1.58
N SER A 156 -6.11 -18.36 -0.48
CA SER A 156 -6.88 -19.22 0.41
C SER A 156 -8.28 -19.54 -0.12
N VAL A 157 -8.82 -18.74 -1.03
CA VAL A 157 -10.16 -18.96 -1.65
C VAL A 157 -10.04 -19.82 -2.93
N ALA A 158 -8.84 -19.97 -3.50
CA ALA A 158 -8.59 -20.71 -4.74
C ALA A 158 -8.23 -22.19 -4.53
N MET A 159 -8.20 -22.69 -3.30
CA MET A 159 -8.09 -24.11 -2.93
C MET A 159 -9.40 -24.60 -2.32
#